data_d8aa3555394e192a60efdb9e9040da15
#
_entry.id   d8aa3555394e192a60efdb9e9040da15
#
_cell.length_a   1.000
_cell.length_b   1.000
_cell.length_c   1.000
_cell.angle_alpha   90.00
_cell.angle_beta   90.00
_cell.angle_gamma   90.00
#
_symmetry.space_group_name_H-M   'P 1'
#
loop_
_entity.id
_entity.type
_entity.pdbx_description
1 polymer ?
#
loop_
_entity_poly.entity_id
_entity_poly.type
_entity_poly.pdbx_seq_one_letter_code
_entity_poly.pdbx_strand_id
1 'polypeptide(L)'
;MKNIQKIALIALALMMSIPSFAKKKKDKEEDKKAYEFTMVKDISTTGVRNQNRSGTCWSFSTNSFLETELIRTGKGEIDLSEMFVVRNTYSEKAQRTVRWHGNLNFGGGGAFHDVFWVFDNFGAVPEEAYSGLEYGEEKHVHGELDALLDGYVETVVKNKNRKLSPAWQKGLDGILNAYLGDIPEDFEYNGVKYSPKSFAEYLDLDMSDYIEIGSYTHHDFYDTFILEVPDNWMLDEIHNVPLEDMMAIIENAINNGYSVAWGADVSEKGFSWKNGVAIVPDEDNPEIAGMESDKWKSLDAKEKKAKLYSFDEPVAEKEITQEMRQAEFDNYKTTDDHGMLLTGIAKDQRGEMFFKVKNSWSTKGSPYEGYFYASKPFVALKTIDIVVHKDAIPQSIKDKMGIE
;
A
#
# COMPACT_ATOMS: atom_id res chain seq x y z
N MET A 1 -3.71 -1.21 -89.29
CA MET A 1 -4.11 -0.15 -90.23
C MET A 1 -4.57 1.04 -89.40
N LYS A 2 -3.88 2.20 -89.70
CA LYS A 2 -4.37 3.58 -89.49
C LYS A 2 -4.66 4.05 -88.04
N ASN A 3 -4.21 5.12 -87.57
CA ASN A 3 -3.38 6.32 -87.80
C ASN A 3 -3.46 7.11 -86.47
N ILE A 4 -2.35 7.49 -85.93
CA ILE A 4 -1.73 8.80 -85.80
C ILE A 4 -2.76 9.96 -85.62
N GLN A 5 -2.71 10.63 -84.50
CA GLN A 5 -2.55 12.09 -84.50
C GLN A 5 -2.05 12.60 -83.13
N LYS A 6 -0.97 13.35 -83.17
CA LYS A 6 -0.38 14.13 -82.10
C LYS A 6 -1.24 15.38 -81.86
N ILE A 7 -1.55 15.70 -80.61
CA ILE A 7 -1.90 17.04 -80.21
C ILE A 7 -1.05 17.42 -79.02
N ALA A 8 -0.16 18.37 -79.24
CA ALA A 8 0.57 19.05 -78.19
C ALA A 8 -0.36 20.07 -77.51
N LEU A 9 -0.45 20.00 -76.22
CA LEU A 9 -1.09 21.06 -75.40
C LEU A 9 -0.07 21.58 -74.42
N ILE A 10 0.23 22.85 -74.55
CA ILE A 10 1.00 23.70 -73.69
C ILE A 10 0.23 23.83 -72.37
N ALA A 11 0.78 23.31 -71.28
CA ALA A 11 0.27 23.55 -69.93
C ALA A 11 1.08 24.66 -69.25
N LEU A 12 0.42 25.76 -69.05
CA LEU A 12 0.86 26.96 -68.32
C LEU A 12 1.09 26.60 -66.83
N ALA A 13 2.33 26.69 -66.36
CA ALA A 13 2.64 26.45 -64.94
C ALA A 13 2.20 27.65 -64.14
N LEU A 14 1.06 27.51 -63.42
CA LEU A 14 0.73 28.39 -62.30
C LEU A 14 1.46 27.88 -61.05
N MET A 15 2.51 28.58 -60.65
CA MET A 15 3.14 28.40 -59.35
C MET A 15 2.17 28.92 -58.27
N MET A 16 1.38 28.06 -57.64
CA MET A 16 0.76 28.35 -56.36
C MET A 16 1.77 28.07 -55.23
N SER A 17 2.25 29.14 -54.63
CA SER A 17 3.04 29.09 -53.41
C SER A 17 2.15 28.57 -52.26
N ILE A 18 2.31 27.31 -51.92
CA ILE A 18 1.73 26.72 -50.69
C ILE A 18 2.58 27.21 -49.51
N PRO A 19 2.02 27.93 -48.53
CA PRO A 19 2.77 28.22 -47.32
C PRO A 19 3.05 26.89 -46.60
N SER A 20 4.33 26.51 -46.54
CA SER A 20 4.78 25.44 -45.71
C SER A 20 4.55 25.80 -44.24
N PHE A 21 3.45 25.29 -43.67
CA PHE A 21 3.31 25.23 -42.23
C PHE A 21 4.40 24.27 -41.72
N ALA A 22 5.55 24.83 -41.40
CA ALA A 22 6.54 24.15 -40.58
C ALA A 22 5.84 23.79 -39.25
N LYS A 23 5.45 22.52 -39.11
CA LYS A 23 5.08 21.93 -37.80
C LYS A 23 6.30 22.17 -36.89
N LYS A 24 6.25 23.21 -36.05
CA LYS A 24 7.14 23.31 -34.90
C LYS A 24 7.12 21.95 -34.22
N LYS A 25 8.20 21.17 -34.33
CA LYS A 25 8.48 20.11 -33.38
C LYS A 25 8.32 20.80 -32.01
N LYS A 26 7.27 20.45 -31.24
CA LYS A 26 7.31 20.61 -29.82
C LYS A 26 8.51 19.77 -29.41
N ASP A 27 9.60 20.41 -29.08
CA ASP A 27 10.60 19.78 -28.23
C ASP A 27 9.81 19.18 -27.09
N LYS A 28 9.96 17.89 -26.88
CA LYS A 28 9.52 17.26 -25.64
C LYS A 28 10.32 18.00 -24.57
N GLU A 29 9.68 18.96 -23.88
CA GLU A 29 10.13 19.29 -22.54
C GLU A 29 10.23 17.94 -21.85
N GLU A 30 11.42 17.51 -21.50
CA GLU A 30 11.62 16.46 -20.52
C GLU A 30 10.73 16.89 -19.36
N ASP A 31 9.75 16.03 -19.00
CA ASP A 31 8.90 16.24 -17.84
C ASP A 31 9.82 16.36 -16.63
N LYS A 32 10.25 17.58 -16.31
CA LYS A 32 11.00 17.86 -15.09
C LYS A 32 10.10 17.47 -13.95
N LYS A 33 10.45 16.41 -13.25
CA LYS A 33 9.79 16.01 -12.03
C LYS A 33 9.91 17.19 -11.07
N ALA A 34 8.78 17.66 -10.53
CA ALA A 34 8.74 18.80 -9.62
C ALA A 34 9.50 18.50 -8.33
N TYR A 35 9.48 17.25 -7.87
CA TYR A 35 10.33 16.71 -6.82
C TYR A 35 11.43 15.84 -7.42
N GLU A 36 12.67 16.11 -7.03
CA GLU A 36 13.85 15.32 -7.41
C GLU A 36 14.41 14.66 -6.15
N PHE A 37 14.52 13.32 -6.18
CA PHE A 37 14.96 12.57 -5.01
C PHE A 37 16.35 11.99 -5.21
N THR A 38 17.19 12.16 -4.20
CA THR A 38 18.49 11.48 -4.09
C THR A 38 18.38 10.41 -3.03
N MET A 39 18.57 9.14 -3.42
CA MET A 39 18.55 8.01 -2.50
C MET A 39 19.69 8.08 -1.50
N VAL A 40 19.37 7.91 -0.21
CA VAL A 40 20.32 7.77 0.90
C VAL A 40 20.46 6.29 1.27
N LYS A 41 19.35 5.58 1.35
CA LYS A 41 19.29 4.14 1.61
C LYS A 41 18.19 3.53 0.76
N ASP A 42 18.45 2.38 0.16
CA ASP A 42 17.49 1.59 -0.62
C ASP A 42 17.58 0.12 -0.23
N ILE A 43 16.45 -0.51 0.00
CA ILE A 43 16.33 -1.90 0.40
C ILE A 43 15.82 -2.69 -0.81
N SER A 44 16.47 -3.80 -1.11
CA SER A 44 16.03 -4.71 -2.18
C SER A 44 14.71 -5.36 -1.80
N THR A 45 13.76 -5.34 -2.73
CA THR A 45 12.43 -5.94 -2.59
C THR A 45 12.10 -6.77 -3.82
N THR A 46 11.11 -7.64 -3.71
CA THR A 46 10.45 -8.28 -4.86
C THR A 46 9.77 -7.26 -5.78
N GLY A 47 9.33 -7.67 -6.96
CA GLY A 47 8.61 -6.81 -7.90
C GLY A 47 7.30 -6.25 -7.31
N VAL A 48 6.86 -5.10 -7.84
CA VAL A 48 5.57 -4.51 -7.43
C VAL A 48 4.42 -5.37 -7.93
N ARG A 49 3.54 -5.80 -7.03
CA ARG A 49 2.30 -6.51 -7.32
C ARG A 49 1.13 -5.55 -7.48
N ASN A 50 -0.01 -6.05 -7.95
CA ASN A 50 -1.17 -5.22 -8.21
C ASN A 50 -2.44 -5.83 -7.61
N GLN A 51 -2.87 -5.30 -6.47
CA GLN A 51 -4.14 -5.68 -5.85
C GLN A 51 -5.37 -5.30 -6.70
N ASN A 52 -5.19 -4.38 -7.65
CA ASN A 52 -6.23 -3.86 -8.55
C ASN A 52 -7.49 -3.41 -7.78
N ARG A 53 -8.65 -4.05 -7.99
CA ARG A 53 -9.94 -3.72 -7.35
C ARG A 53 -10.28 -4.71 -6.24
N SER A 54 -9.37 -4.92 -5.32
CA SER A 54 -9.59 -5.69 -4.10
C SER A 54 -9.27 -4.85 -2.88
N GLY A 55 -9.95 -5.05 -1.78
CA GLY A 55 -9.67 -4.43 -0.48
C GLY A 55 -8.58 -5.17 0.30
N THR A 56 -7.56 -5.70 -0.40
CA THR A 56 -6.59 -6.65 0.17
C THR A 56 -5.18 -6.07 0.31
N CYS A 57 -5.04 -4.74 0.38
CA CYS A 57 -3.75 -4.05 0.54
C CYS A 57 -2.92 -4.57 1.72
N TRP A 58 -3.57 -4.90 2.83
CA TRP A 58 -2.97 -5.49 4.02
C TRP A 58 -2.22 -6.80 3.71
N SER A 59 -2.80 -7.67 2.89
CA SER A 59 -2.16 -8.92 2.47
C SER A 59 -0.99 -8.65 1.52
N PHE A 60 -1.16 -7.76 0.51
CA PHE A 60 -0.10 -7.40 -0.43
C PHE A 60 1.10 -6.74 0.25
N SER A 61 0.86 -5.82 1.17
CA SER A 61 1.94 -5.12 1.89
C SER A 61 2.69 -6.04 2.85
N THR A 62 1.98 -6.89 3.59
CA THR A 62 2.63 -7.79 4.56
C THR A 62 3.36 -8.94 3.86
N ASN A 63 2.79 -9.53 2.79
CA ASN A 63 3.55 -10.51 2.00
C ASN A 63 4.80 -9.87 1.40
N SER A 64 4.70 -8.64 0.86
CA SER A 64 5.87 -7.91 0.37
C SER A 64 6.91 -7.62 1.47
N PHE A 65 6.47 -7.38 2.72
CA PHE A 65 7.35 -7.28 3.88
C PHE A 65 8.07 -8.61 4.17
N LEU A 66 7.33 -9.73 4.26
CA LEU A 66 7.91 -11.06 4.49
C LEU A 66 8.85 -11.49 3.36
N GLU A 67 8.51 -11.20 2.09
CA GLU A 67 9.38 -11.43 0.93
C GLU A 67 10.69 -10.64 1.03
N THR A 68 10.63 -9.42 1.54
CA THR A 68 11.82 -8.60 1.78
C THR A 68 12.67 -9.19 2.91
N GLU A 69 12.06 -9.75 3.94
CA GLU A 69 12.76 -10.50 5.00
C GLU A 69 13.43 -11.77 4.44
N LEU A 70 12.78 -12.49 3.52
CA LEU A 70 13.40 -13.64 2.84
C LEU A 70 14.63 -13.24 2.02
N ILE A 71 14.59 -12.08 1.35
CA ILE A 71 15.77 -11.54 0.66
C ILE A 71 16.86 -11.18 1.69
N ARG A 72 16.50 -10.50 2.77
CA ARG A 72 17.44 -10.07 3.84
C ARG A 72 18.14 -11.25 4.51
N THR A 73 17.42 -12.34 4.75
CA THR A 73 17.96 -13.57 5.38
C THR A 73 18.69 -14.49 4.38
N GLY A 74 18.74 -14.12 3.09
CA GLY A 74 19.47 -14.87 2.07
C GLY A 74 18.72 -16.04 1.46
N LYS A 75 17.40 -16.16 1.70
CA LYS A 75 16.55 -17.18 1.05
C LYS A 75 16.28 -16.83 -0.44
N GLY A 76 16.48 -15.57 -0.84
CA GLY A 76 16.27 -15.08 -2.20
C GLY A 76 14.88 -14.48 -2.42
N GLU A 77 14.58 -14.18 -3.68
CA GLU A 77 13.26 -13.65 -4.07
C GLU A 77 12.26 -14.80 -4.16
N ILE A 78 11.32 -14.84 -3.25
CA ILE A 78 10.21 -15.79 -3.20
C ILE A 78 8.92 -14.96 -3.21
N ASP A 79 8.05 -15.24 -4.15
CA ASP A 79 6.76 -14.56 -4.35
C ASP A 79 5.67 -15.32 -3.60
N LEU A 80 5.13 -14.73 -2.56
CA LEU A 80 4.14 -15.34 -1.67
C LEU A 80 2.72 -15.02 -2.16
N SER A 81 1.81 -16.00 -2.07
CA SER A 81 0.43 -15.81 -2.48
C SER A 81 -0.35 -14.94 -1.48
N GLU A 82 -0.69 -13.74 -1.89
CA GLU A 82 -1.57 -12.87 -1.12
C GLU A 82 -2.98 -13.47 -1.01
N MET A 83 -3.44 -14.14 -2.05
CA MET A 83 -4.80 -14.69 -2.08
C MET A 83 -4.97 -15.95 -1.23
N PHE A 84 -3.90 -16.72 -0.99
CA PHE A 84 -3.93 -17.80 0.00
C PHE A 84 -4.22 -17.24 1.41
N VAL A 85 -3.58 -16.13 1.74
CA VAL A 85 -3.83 -15.42 3.00
C VAL A 85 -5.27 -14.91 3.04
N VAL A 86 -5.71 -14.18 2.02
CA VAL A 86 -7.07 -13.63 1.93
C VAL A 86 -8.14 -14.70 2.06
N ARG A 87 -7.98 -15.84 1.37
CA ARG A 87 -8.93 -16.96 1.40
C ARG A 87 -9.13 -17.51 2.82
N ASN A 88 -8.03 -17.73 3.54
CA ASN A 88 -8.08 -18.25 4.90
C ASN A 88 -8.63 -17.22 5.88
N THR A 89 -8.20 -15.97 5.76
CA THR A 89 -8.69 -14.84 6.58
C THR A 89 -10.20 -14.64 6.42
N TYR A 90 -10.73 -14.63 5.20
CA TYR A 90 -12.16 -14.42 4.97
C TYR A 90 -13.02 -15.53 5.59
N SER A 91 -12.56 -16.78 5.57
CA SER A 91 -13.26 -17.90 6.21
C SER A 91 -13.33 -17.73 7.74
N GLU A 92 -12.24 -17.36 8.39
CA GLU A 92 -12.21 -17.13 9.84
C GLU A 92 -12.96 -15.84 10.24
N LYS A 93 -12.79 -14.77 9.48
CA LYS A 93 -13.48 -13.49 9.71
C LYS A 93 -15.01 -13.68 9.68
N ALA A 94 -15.51 -14.48 8.74
CA ALA A 94 -16.91 -14.84 8.68
C ALA A 94 -17.39 -15.59 9.96
N GLN A 95 -16.59 -16.53 10.45
CA GLN A 95 -16.92 -17.26 11.68
C GLN A 95 -16.97 -16.32 12.89
N ARG A 96 -15.99 -15.44 13.02
CA ARG A 96 -15.97 -14.44 14.12
C ARG A 96 -17.14 -13.48 14.00
N THR A 97 -17.44 -12.97 12.80
CA THR A 97 -18.59 -12.09 12.56
C THR A 97 -19.91 -12.74 12.99
N VAL A 98 -20.09 -14.02 12.66
CA VAL A 98 -21.29 -14.77 13.10
C VAL A 98 -21.31 -14.92 14.63
N ARG A 99 -20.18 -15.24 15.28
CA ARG A 99 -20.08 -15.34 16.75
C ARG A 99 -20.32 -13.99 17.44
N TRP A 100 -19.94 -12.89 16.82
CA TRP A 100 -20.18 -11.51 17.29
C TRP A 100 -21.53 -10.97 16.85
N HIS A 101 -22.41 -11.81 16.33
CA HIS A 101 -23.80 -11.49 15.95
C HIS A 101 -23.88 -10.37 14.89
N GLY A 102 -22.88 -10.29 13.99
CA GLY A 102 -22.80 -9.29 12.96
C GLY A 102 -22.23 -7.93 13.41
N ASN A 103 -21.60 -7.84 14.59
CA ASN A 103 -21.05 -6.59 15.12
C ASN A 103 -19.53 -6.43 14.86
N LEU A 104 -18.96 -7.19 13.93
CA LEU A 104 -17.63 -6.97 13.42
C LEU A 104 -17.72 -6.42 11.99
N ASN A 105 -16.72 -5.64 11.58
CA ASN A 105 -16.58 -5.21 10.20
C ASN A 105 -16.25 -6.43 9.33
N PHE A 106 -17.20 -6.85 8.50
CA PHE A 106 -17.00 -7.94 7.55
C PHE A 106 -16.88 -7.37 6.13
N GLY A 107 -15.66 -7.24 5.65
CA GLY A 107 -15.34 -6.65 4.37
C GLY A 107 -13.98 -7.13 3.87
N GLY A 108 -13.50 -6.55 2.79
CA GLY A 108 -12.22 -6.92 2.16
C GLY A 108 -10.97 -6.51 2.96
N GLY A 109 -11.07 -5.54 3.87
CA GLY A 109 -9.98 -5.06 4.70
C GLY A 109 -9.51 -6.07 5.73
N GLY A 110 -8.35 -5.83 6.30
CA GLY A 110 -7.71 -6.64 7.35
C GLY A 110 -6.45 -5.95 7.84
N ALA A 111 -5.80 -6.52 8.84
CA ALA A 111 -4.61 -5.99 9.48
C ALA A 111 -3.35 -6.81 9.13
N PHE A 112 -2.19 -6.30 9.47
CA PHE A 112 -0.91 -6.98 9.21
C PHE A 112 -0.80 -8.31 9.95
N HIS A 113 -1.26 -8.34 11.21
CA HIS A 113 -1.28 -9.57 12.02
C HIS A 113 -2.15 -10.69 11.45
N ASP A 114 -3.13 -10.39 10.59
CA ASP A 114 -3.92 -11.41 9.89
C ASP A 114 -3.02 -12.33 9.03
N VAL A 115 -2.00 -11.77 8.39
CA VAL A 115 -1.03 -12.53 7.58
C VAL A 115 -0.19 -13.43 8.45
N PHE A 116 0.31 -12.93 9.57
CA PHE A 116 1.08 -13.70 10.54
C PHE A 116 0.26 -14.83 11.12
N TRP A 117 -1.00 -14.55 11.47
CA TRP A 117 -1.93 -15.57 11.95
C TRP A 117 -2.18 -16.68 10.90
N VAL A 118 -2.33 -16.33 9.63
CA VAL A 118 -2.47 -17.33 8.55
C VAL A 118 -1.20 -18.14 8.39
N PHE A 119 -0.04 -17.51 8.41
CA PHE A 119 1.25 -18.18 8.32
C PHE A 119 1.40 -19.23 9.44
N ASP A 120 1.12 -18.86 10.68
CA ASP A 120 1.20 -19.75 11.84
C ASP A 120 0.17 -20.87 11.83
N ASN A 121 -1.05 -20.60 11.37
CA ASN A 121 -2.15 -21.57 11.45
C ASN A 121 -2.32 -22.42 10.20
N PHE A 122 -2.04 -21.88 9.00
CA PHE A 122 -2.26 -22.55 7.72
C PHE A 122 -0.97 -22.76 6.93
N GLY A 123 0.09 -22.03 7.21
CA GLY A 123 1.33 -22.03 6.48
C GLY A 123 1.37 -20.96 5.39
N ALA A 124 2.19 -21.19 4.36
CA ALA A 124 2.40 -20.30 3.24
C ALA A 124 2.39 -21.06 1.91
N VAL A 125 2.08 -20.37 0.82
CA VAL A 125 2.05 -20.91 -0.53
C VAL A 125 2.69 -19.88 -1.46
N PRO A 126 3.50 -20.28 -2.47
CA PRO A 126 4.00 -19.34 -3.46
C PRO A 126 2.87 -18.91 -4.43
N GLU A 127 2.96 -17.72 -4.98
CA GLU A 127 1.96 -17.17 -5.92
C GLU A 127 1.72 -18.08 -7.12
N GLU A 128 2.75 -18.73 -7.64
CA GLU A 128 2.64 -19.67 -8.76
C GLU A 128 1.77 -20.90 -8.47
N ALA A 129 1.58 -21.25 -7.20
CA ALA A 129 0.75 -22.39 -6.78
C ALA A 129 -0.68 -21.98 -6.40
N TYR A 130 -0.92 -20.71 -6.11
CA TYR A 130 -2.25 -20.21 -5.75
C TYR A 130 -2.40 -18.71 -6.05
N SER A 131 -2.89 -18.39 -7.23
CA SER A 131 -3.08 -16.99 -7.66
C SER A 131 -4.38 -16.35 -7.21
N GLY A 132 -5.39 -17.14 -6.82
CA GLY A 132 -6.72 -16.64 -6.47
C GLY A 132 -7.52 -16.04 -7.63
N LEU A 133 -7.28 -16.48 -8.87
CA LEU A 133 -7.92 -15.94 -10.09
C LEU A 133 -8.75 -17.00 -10.82
N GLU A 134 -9.65 -17.71 -10.11
CA GLU A 134 -10.44 -18.80 -10.68
C GLU A 134 -11.81 -18.38 -11.25
N TYR A 135 -12.13 -17.09 -11.26
CA TYR A 135 -13.43 -16.55 -11.66
C TYR A 135 -13.44 -15.85 -13.03
N GLY A 136 -12.45 -16.13 -13.88
CA GLY A 136 -12.43 -15.69 -15.28
C GLY A 136 -11.88 -14.28 -15.49
N GLU A 137 -11.30 -13.66 -14.48
CA GLU A 137 -10.61 -12.39 -14.56
C GLU A 137 -9.08 -12.58 -14.58
N GLU A 138 -8.35 -11.68 -15.24
CA GLU A 138 -6.89 -11.68 -15.26
C GLU A 138 -6.27 -10.84 -14.12
N LYS A 139 -7.12 -10.20 -13.31
CA LYS A 139 -6.75 -9.30 -12.21
C LYS A 139 -7.76 -9.41 -11.09
N HIS A 140 -7.35 -9.10 -9.89
CA HIS A 140 -8.23 -9.12 -8.72
C HIS A 140 -9.33 -8.06 -8.84
N VAL A 141 -10.59 -8.51 -8.93
CA VAL A 141 -11.80 -7.67 -8.98
C VAL A 141 -12.81 -8.29 -8.01
N HIS A 142 -12.75 -7.91 -6.75
CA HIS A 142 -13.46 -8.60 -5.67
C HIS A 142 -14.87 -8.06 -5.38
N GLY A 143 -15.30 -6.99 -6.04
CA GLY A 143 -16.58 -6.36 -5.70
C GLY A 143 -17.80 -7.29 -5.74
N GLU A 144 -17.83 -8.29 -6.64
CA GLU A 144 -18.89 -9.32 -6.66
C GLU A 144 -18.71 -10.31 -5.51
N LEU A 145 -17.49 -10.79 -5.29
CA LEU A 145 -17.15 -11.70 -4.19
C LEU A 145 -17.50 -11.07 -2.84
N ASP A 146 -17.06 -9.83 -2.60
CA ASP A 146 -17.29 -9.10 -1.35
C ASP A 146 -18.80 -8.97 -1.07
N ALA A 147 -19.58 -8.57 -2.09
CA ALA A 147 -21.03 -8.43 -1.96
C ALA A 147 -21.74 -9.77 -1.68
N LEU A 148 -21.26 -10.87 -2.29
CA LEU A 148 -21.81 -12.21 -2.05
C LEU A 148 -21.49 -12.70 -0.64
N LEU A 149 -20.25 -12.53 -0.19
CA LEU A 149 -19.84 -12.94 1.15
C LEU A 149 -20.57 -12.15 2.25
N ASP A 150 -20.69 -10.82 2.08
CA ASP A 150 -21.43 -9.96 3.01
C ASP A 150 -22.89 -10.38 3.10
N GLY A 151 -23.58 -10.50 1.96
CA GLY A 151 -24.99 -10.93 1.94
C GLY A 151 -25.19 -12.35 2.50
N TYR A 152 -24.24 -13.24 2.28
CA TYR A 152 -24.28 -14.60 2.83
C TYR A 152 -24.15 -14.61 4.36
N VAL A 153 -23.13 -13.93 4.89
CA VAL A 153 -22.87 -13.82 6.33
C VAL A 153 -24.02 -13.11 7.03
N GLU A 154 -24.52 -12.01 6.47
CA GLU A 154 -25.69 -11.30 6.99
C GLU A 154 -26.93 -12.22 7.09
N THR A 155 -27.15 -13.06 6.07
CA THR A 155 -28.26 -14.04 6.07
C THR A 155 -28.10 -15.07 7.19
N VAL A 156 -26.88 -15.55 7.44
CA VAL A 156 -26.57 -16.48 8.54
C VAL A 156 -26.83 -15.82 9.90
N VAL A 157 -26.36 -14.59 10.09
CA VAL A 157 -26.53 -13.82 11.33
C VAL A 157 -28.02 -13.55 11.61
N LYS A 158 -28.80 -13.17 10.58
CA LYS A 158 -30.23 -12.87 10.70
C LYS A 158 -31.13 -14.09 10.82
N ASN A 159 -30.58 -15.31 10.83
CA ASN A 159 -31.34 -16.56 10.93
C ASN A 159 -32.18 -16.62 12.23
N LYS A 160 -33.49 -16.75 12.06
CA LYS A 160 -34.44 -16.76 13.18
C LYS A 160 -34.66 -18.14 13.82
N ASN A 161 -34.09 -19.21 13.26
CA ASN A 161 -34.28 -20.59 13.71
C ASN A 161 -33.57 -20.91 15.06
N ARG A 162 -32.81 -19.95 15.62
CA ARG A 162 -32.00 -20.10 16.83
C ARG A 162 -31.07 -21.34 16.83
N LYS A 163 -30.75 -21.84 15.64
CA LYS A 163 -29.85 -22.96 15.42
C LYS A 163 -29.19 -22.78 14.06
N LEU A 164 -27.87 -22.74 14.05
CA LEU A 164 -27.08 -22.79 12.82
C LEU A 164 -26.72 -24.23 12.50
N SER A 165 -26.80 -24.60 11.24
CA SER A 165 -26.28 -25.87 10.76
C SER A 165 -24.77 -25.75 10.46
N PRO A 166 -23.98 -26.83 10.48
CA PRO A 166 -22.59 -26.78 10.06
C PRO A 166 -22.43 -26.58 8.53
N ALA A 167 -23.54 -26.54 7.79
CA ALA A 167 -23.51 -26.37 6.33
C ALA A 167 -23.21 -24.94 5.90
N TRP A 168 -23.50 -23.94 6.75
CA TRP A 168 -23.25 -22.55 6.36
C TRP A 168 -21.77 -22.26 6.13
N GLN A 169 -20.87 -22.80 6.96
CA GLN A 169 -19.44 -22.63 6.78
C GLN A 169 -18.97 -23.26 5.46
N LYS A 170 -19.42 -24.50 5.17
CA LYS A 170 -19.11 -25.17 3.90
C LYS A 170 -19.66 -24.42 2.69
N GLY A 171 -20.82 -23.77 2.84
CA GLY A 171 -21.40 -22.93 1.79
C GLY A 171 -20.55 -21.68 1.53
N LEU A 172 -20.08 -21.02 2.58
CA LEU A 172 -19.14 -19.90 2.46
C LEU A 172 -17.84 -20.33 1.79
N ASP A 173 -17.24 -21.43 2.27
CA ASP A 173 -16.00 -21.95 1.70
C ASP A 173 -16.17 -22.34 0.23
N GLY A 174 -17.35 -22.83 -0.15
CA GLY A 174 -17.69 -23.11 -1.55
C GLY A 174 -17.73 -21.85 -2.43
N ILE A 175 -18.21 -20.72 -1.90
CA ILE A 175 -18.15 -19.42 -2.59
C ILE A 175 -16.68 -19.00 -2.73
N LEU A 176 -15.92 -19.03 -1.65
CA LEU A 176 -14.50 -18.65 -1.65
C LEU A 176 -13.71 -19.49 -2.64
N ASN A 177 -13.94 -20.81 -2.67
CA ASN A 177 -13.26 -21.72 -3.60
C ASN A 177 -13.63 -21.45 -5.06
N ALA A 178 -14.88 -21.07 -5.34
CA ALA A 178 -15.33 -20.76 -6.70
C ALA A 178 -14.66 -19.50 -7.28
N TYR A 179 -14.28 -18.55 -6.43
CA TYR A 179 -13.63 -17.29 -6.85
C TYR A 179 -12.11 -17.38 -6.74
N LEU A 180 -11.60 -17.86 -5.60
CA LEU A 180 -10.17 -17.81 -5.27
C LEU A 180 -9.46 -19.13 -5.49
N GLY A 181 -10.19 -20.23 -5.73
CA GLY A 181 -9.63 -21.57 -5.88
C GLY A 181 -9.66 -22.41 -4.61
N ASP A 182 -9.53 -23.71 -4.78
CA ASP A 182 -9.38 -24.66 -3.69
C ASP A 182 -7.98 -24.51 -3.05
N ILE A 183 -7.93 -24.50 -1.72
CA ILE A 183 -6.66 -24.48 -0.99
C ILE A 183 -5.87 -25.75 -1.35
N PRO A 184 -4.62 -25.64 -1.85
CA PRO A 184 -3.83 -26.80 -2.20
C PRO A 184 -3.45 -27.63 -0.96
N GLU A 185 -3.67 -28.94 -1.02
CA GLU A 185 -3.14 -29.86 0.01
C GLU A 185 -1.63 -29.98 -0.11
N ASP A 186 -1.12 -30.01 -1.34
CA ASP A 186 0.29 -30.00 -1.69
C ASP A 186 0.53 -29.32 -3.05
N PHE A 187 1.77 -28.88 -3.28
CA PHE A 187 2.23 -28.23 -4.51
C PHE A 187 3.73 -28.50 -4.72
N GLU A 188 4.23 -28.25 -5.91
CA GLU A 188 5.64 -28.33 -6.24
C GLU A 188 6.26 -26.93 -6.31
N TYR A 189 7.39 -26.73 -5.65
CA TYR A 189 8.19 -25.51 -5.73
C TYR A 189 9.66 -25.87 -5.91
N ASN A 190 10.29 -25.37 -6.99
CA ASN A 190 11.69 -25.70 -7.35
C ASN A 190 11.98 -27.22 -7.42
N GLY A 191 11.02 -28.03 -7.90
CA GLY A 191 11.16 -29.48 -8.02
C GLY A 191 11.03 -30.24 -6.70
N VAL A 192 10.62 -29.60 -5.63
CA VAL A 192 10.34 -30.21 -4.32
C VAL A 192 8.87 -30.08 -4.00
N LYS A 193 8.28 -31.17 -3.49
CA LYS A 193 6.89 -31.21 -3.08
C LYS A 193 6.73 -30.69 -1.65
N TYR A 194 5.83 -29.73 -1.46
CA TYR A 194 5.48 -29.12 -0.17
C TYR A 194 3.99 -29.19 0.09
N SER A 195 3.62 -29.23 1.37
CA SER A 195 2.33 -28.73 1.85
C SER A 195 2.49 -27.27 2.28
N PRO A 196 1.40 -26.49 2.45
CA PRO A 196 1.52 -25.11 2.94
C PRO A 196 2.32 -25.00 4.25
N LYS A 197 2.16 -25.95 5.17
CA LYS A 197 2.90 -25.98 6.45
C LYS A 197 4.39 -26.25 6.24
N SER A 198 4.74 -27.28 5.45
CA SER A 198 6.15 -27.59 5.20
C SER A 198 6.85 -26.51 4.36
N PHE A 199 6.10 -25.74 3.58
CA PHE A 199 6.66 -24.59 2.87
C PHE A 199 6.94 -23.43 3.83
N ALA A 200 6.05 -23.15 4.78
CA ALA A 200 6.32 -22.18 5.84
C ALA A 200 7.58 -22.56 6.67
N GLU A 201 7.73 -23.85 6.99
CA GLU A 201 8.96 -24.36 7.63
C GLU A 201 10.22 -24.16 6.75
N TYR A 202 10.10 -24.35 5.43
CA TYR A 202 11.20 -24.06 4.49
C TYR A 202 11.55 -22.58 4.43
N LEU A 203 10.58 -21.68 4.53
CA LEU A 203 10.81 -20.23 4.55
C LEU A 203 11.58 -19.80 5.80
N ASP A 204 11.42 -20.49 6.92
CA ASP A 204 12.19 -20.29 8.16
C ASP A 204 12.04 -18.85 8.71
N LEU A 205 10.81 -18.36 8.74
CA LEU A 205 10.41 -17.09 9.32
C LEU A 205 9.63 -17.35 10.62
N ASP A 206 10.03 -16.68 11.70
CA ASP A 206 9.30 -16.71 12.97
C ASP A 206 8.40 -15.47 13.08
N MET A 207 7.09 -15.68 13.06
CA MET A 207 6.13 -14.57 13.10
C MET A 207 6.20 -13.77 14.41
N SER A 208 6.73 -14.36 15.49
CA SER A 208 6.94 -13.66 16.76
C SER A 208 8.10 -12.65 16.75
N ASP A 209 8.92 -12.64 15.68
CA ASP A 209 9.97 -11.65 15.48
C ASP A 209 9.43 -10.31 14.92
N TYR A 210 8.18 -10.27 14.49
CA TYR A 210 7.59 -9.10 13.88
C TYR A 210 6.65 -8.38 14.85
N ILE A 211 6.95 -7.11 15.11
CA ILE A 211 6.30 -6.30 16.12
C ILE A 211 5.45 -5.24 15.46
N GLU A 212 4.15 -5.24 15.76
CA GLU A 212 3.21 -4.22 15.30
C GLU A 212 3.13 -3.08 16.30
N ILE A 213 3.22 -1.83 15.82
CA ILE A 213 3.43 -0.65 16.65
C ILE A 213 2.55 0.50 16.16
N GLY A 214 1.86 1.14 17.09
CA GLY A 214 1.14 2.40 16.89
C GLY A 214 1.67 3.53 17.77
N SER A 215 1.05 4.72 17.66
CA SER A 215 1.41 5.89 18.46
C SER A 215 0.17 6.71 18.81
N TYR A 216 -0.40 6.49 20.00
CA TYR A 216 -1.68 7.03 20.42
C TYR A 216 -1.67 7.47 21.89
N THR A 217 -2.21 8.66 22.19
CA THR A 217 -2.19 9.23 23.54
C THR A 217 -3.33 8.79 24.45
N HIS A 218 -4.35 8.11 23.92
CA HIS A 218 -5.49 7.62 24.72
C HIS A 218 -5.21 6.25 25.35
N HIS A 219 -4.03 5.68 25.11
CA HIS A 219 -3.49 4.51 25.79
C HIS A 219 -2.10 4.82 26.35
N ASP A 220 -1.68 4.05 27.36
CA ASP A 220 -0.36 4.22 27.97
C ASP A 220 0.75 3.86 26.98
N PHE A 221 1.81 4.66 26.91
CA PHE A 221 2.95 4.36 26.08
C PHE A 221 3.79 3.22 26.67
N TYR A 222 4.36 2.42 25.78
CA TYR A 222 5.17 1.23 26.04
C TYR A 222 4.36 0.06 26.60
N ASP A 223 3.03 0.12 26.51
CA ASP A 223 2.10 -0.97 26.79
C ASP A 223 1.48 -1.48 25.47
N THR A 224 0.70 -2.55 25.53
CA THR A 224 -0.10 -3.04 24.41
C THR A 224 -1.55 -2.58 24.53
N PHE A 225 -2.22 -2.44 23.40
CA PHE A 225 -3.63 -2.07 23.35
C PHE A 225 -4.27 -2.60 22.07
N ILE A 226 -5.58 -2.79 22.08
CA ILE A 226 -6.34 -3.12 20.89
C ILE A 226 -6.49 -1.84 20.04
N LEU A 227 -5.92 -1.83 18.85
CA LEU A 227 -6.09 -0.72 17.91
C LEU A 227 -7.54 -0.64 17.45
N GLU A 228 -8.20 0.50 17.74
CA GLU A 228 -9.64 0.71 17.49
C GLU A 228 -9.88 1.19 16.05
N VAL A 229 -9.55 0.31 15.08
CA VAL A 229 -9.88 0.50 13.67
C VAL A 229 -10.80 -0.62 13.18
N PRO A 230 -11.71 -0.35 12.23
CA PRO A 230 -12.67 -1.36 11.78
C PRO A 230 -12.04 -2.64 11.23
N ASP A 231 -10.86 -2.53 10.63
CA ASP A 231 -10.18 -3.65 9.98
C ASP A 231 -9.40 -4.53 10.95
N ASN A 232 -9.19 -4.11 12.22
CA ASN A 232 -8.74 -4.96 13.31
C ASN A 232 -9.89 -5.86 13.83
N TRP A 233 -10.41 -6.71 12.96
CA TRP A 233 -11.51 -7.63 13.27
C TRP A 233 -11.10 -8.75 14.25
N MET A 234 -9.80 -9.03 14.36
CA MET A 234 -9.28 -9.97 15.36
C MET A 234 -9.33 -9.38 16.76
N LEU A 235 -9.39 -8.08 16.90
CA LEU A 235 -9.21 -7.34 18.16
C LEU A 235 -7.85 -7.67 18.76
N ASP A 236 -6.84 -7.74 17.90
CA ASP A 236 -5.48 -8.04 18.33
C ASP A 236 -4.80 -6.80 18.88
N GLU A 237 -3.85 -7.03 19.77
CA GLU A 237 -3.13 -5.97 20.46
C GLU A 237 -1.86 -5.59 19.70
N ILE A 238 -1.57 -4.29 19.67
CA ILE A 238 -0.32 -3.74 19.14
C ILE A 238 0.41 -2.96 20.23
N HIS A 239 1.71 -2.76 20.07
CA HIS A 239 2.48 -1.94 20.98
C HIS A 239 2.26 -0.46 20.75
N ASN A 240 2.23 0.32 21.82
CA ASN A 240 2.06 1.77 21.77
C ASN A 240 3.36 2.49 22.14
N VAL A 241 3.83 3.41 21.31
CA VAL A 241 5.03 4.21 21.61
C VAL A 241 4.78 5.69 21.31
N PRO A 242 5.52 6.64 21.91
CA PRO A 242 5.47 8.03 21.48
C PRO A 242 5.83 8.20 20.01
N LEU A 243 5.28 9.23 19.35
CA LEU A 243 5.55 9.53 17.95
C LEU A 243 7.05 9.62 17.63
N GLU A 244 7.83 10.22 18.50
CA GLU A 244 9.28 10.34 18.34
C GLU A 244 9.95 8.96 18.29
N ASP A 245 9.55 8.05 19.18
CA ASP A 245 10.09 6.69 19.22
C ASP A 245 9.62 5.87 17.99
N MET A 246 8.37 6.02 17.54
CA MET A 246 7.88 5.38 16.31
C MET A 246 8.70 5.83 15.08
N MET A 247 8.94 7.12 14.94
CA MET A 247 9.75 7.65 13.84
C MET A 247 11.22 7.20 13.94
N ALA A 248 11.77 7.10 15.16
CA ALA A 248 13.10 6.59 15.37
C ALA A 248 13.21 5.09 15.01
N ILE A 249 12.19 4.29 15.29
CA ILE A 249 12.11 2.89 14.87
C ILE A 249 12.12 2.76 13.34
N ILE A 250 11.29 3.53 12.65
CA ILE A 250 11.24 3.52 11.18
C ILE A 250 12.60 3.88 10.57
N GLU A 251 13.21 4.97 11.03
CA GLU A 251 14.50 5.42 10.53
C GLU A 251 15.62 4.39 10.85
N ASN A 252 15.63 3.83 12.05
CA ASN A 252 16.59 2.80 12.43
C ASN A 252 16.44 1.53 11.61
N ALA A 253 15.21 1.06 11.40
CA ALA A 253 14.91 -0.10 10.58
C ALA A 253 15.51 0.05 9.18
N ILE A 254 15.14 1.10 8.47
CA ILE A 254 15.58 1.32 7.09
C ILE A 254 17.10 1.51 7.01
N ASN A 255 17.72 2.26 7.92
CA ASN A 255 19.17 2.48 7.95
C ASN A 255 19.95 1.17 8.17
N ASN A 256 19.37 0.21 8.90
CA ASN A 256 19.95 -1.11 9.15
C ASN A 256 19.55 -2.20 8.15
N GLY A 257 18.78 -1.84 7.10
CA GLY A 257 18.44 -2.76 6.01
C GLY A 257 17.16 -3.57 6.24
N TYR A 258 16.31 -3.16 7.19
CA TYR A 258 14.98 -3.72 7.41
C TYR A 258 13.93 -2.83 6.77
N SER A 259 13.02 -3.44 6.02
CA SER A 259 11.81 -2.74 5.54
C SER A 259 10.79 -2.58 6.68
N VAL A 260 9.78 -1.76 6.44
CA VAL A 260 8.71 -1.50 7.41
C VAL A 260 7.37 -1.65 6.70
N ALA A 261 6.52 -2.60 7.12
CA ALA A 261 5.13 -2.59 6.69
C ALA A 261 4.44 -1.35 7.31
N TRP A 262 3.62 -0.67 6.52
CA TRP A 262 3.14 0.66 6.85
C TRP A 262 1.66 0.82 6.51
N GLY A 263 0.82 0.88 7.53
CA GLY A 263 -0.59 1.24 7.45
C GLY A 263 -0.75 2.76 7.54
N ALA A 264 -1.46 3.36 6.58
CA ALA A 264 -1.59 4.81 6.52
C ALA A 264 -2.86 5.27 5.79
N ASP A 265 -3.25 6.51 6.08
CA ASP A 265 -4.25 7.23 5.30
C ASP A 265 -3.61 7.88 4.07
N VAL A 266 -4.06 7.49 2.88
CA VAL A 266 -3.66 8.05 1.59
C VAL A 266 -4.81 8.81 0.89
N SER A 267 -5.99 8.89 1.52
CA SER A 267 -7.16 9.63 1.02
C SER A 267 -7.03 11.15 1.24
N GLU A 268 -5.81 11.66 1.10
CA GLU A 268 -5.38 13.00 1.47
C GLU A 268 -5.09 13.89 0.26
N LYS A 269 -5.32 15.20 0.41
CA LYS A 269 -4.95 16.18 -0.63
C LYS A 269 -3.45 16.24 -0.89
N GLY A 270 -2.66 15.97 0.13
CA GLY A 270 -1.20 15.92 0.06
C GLY A 270 -0.64 14.67 -0.57
N PHE A 271 -1.47 13.65 -0.84
CA PHE A 271 -1.07 12.44 -1.55
C PHE A 271 -1.34 12.56 -3.06
N SER A 272 -0.35 12.30 -3.88
CA SER A 272 -0.48 12.31 -5.33
C SER A 272 0.24 11.14 -5.99
N TRP A 273 -0.51 10.09 -6.29
CA TRP A 273 0.00 8.93 -7.03
C TRP A 273 0.60 9.33 -8.39
N LYS A 274 -0.07 10.24 -9.12
CA LYS A 274 0.37 10.72 -10.44
C LYS A 274 1.73 11.42 -10.38
N ASN A 275 1.98 12.17 -9.30
CA ASN A 275 3.25 12.87 -9.09
C ASN A 275 4.25 12.01 -8.29
N GLY A 276 3.80 10.89 -7.72
CA GLY A 276 4.62 9.97 -6.94
C GLY A 276 5.13 10.57 -5.63
N VAL A 277 4.33 11.42 -4.98
CA VAL A 277 4.74 12.13 -3.77
C VAL A 277 3.58 12.29 -2.78
N ALA A 278 3.90 12.25 -1.49
CA ALA A 278 2.98 12.53 -0.39
C ALA A 278 3.62 13.51 0.60
N ILE A 279 2.90 14.60 0.90
CA ILE A 279 3.38 15.75 1.69
C ILE A 279 2.30 16.30 2.61
N VAL A 280 2.69 17.03 3.65
CA VAL A 280 1.80 17.78 4.55
C VAL A 280 2.15 19.28 4.49
N PRO A 281 1.66 20.03 3.49
CA PRO A 281 1.99 21.44 3.35
C PRO A 281 1.61 22.25 4.59
N ASP A 282 2.47 23.19 5.00
CA ASP A 282 2.14 24.16 6.02
C ASP A 282 1.25 25.27 5.44
N GLU A 283 -0.06 25.12 5.60
CA GLU A 283 -1.04 26.12 5.11
C GLU A 283 -0.94 27.44 5.88
N ASP A 284 -0.43 27.45 7.10
CA ASP A 284 -0.35 28.60 7.99
C ASP A 284 0.93 29.44 7.76
N ASN A 285 2.03 28.76 7.37
CA ASN A 285 3.31 29.39 7.08
C ASN A 285 3.87 28.92 5.72
N PRO A 286 3.20 29.23 4.63
CA PRO A 286 3.53 28.68 3.33
C PRO A 286 4.77 29.34 2.72
N GLU A 287 5.89 28.65 2.78
CA GLU A 287 7.07 28.95 1.96
C GLU A 287 7.09 28.01 0.75
N ILE A 288 7.18 28.60 -0.43
CA ILE A 288 7.38 27.85 -1.67
C ILE A 288 8.76 28.18 -2.20
N ALA A 289 9.60 27.15 -2.38
CA ALA A 289 10.92 27.32 -2.90
C ALA A 289 10.88 28.01 -4.30
N GLY A 290 11.63 29.08 -4.46
CA GLY A 290 11.74 29.80 -5.74
C GLY A 290 10.63 30.83 -6.01
N MET A 291 9.64 30.99 -5.16
CA MET A 291 8.64 32.04 -5.33
C MET A 291 9.03 33.31 -4.56
N GLU A 292 9.05 34.45 -5.25
CA GLU A 292 9.27 35.74 -4.60
C GLU A 292 8.15 36.00 -3.57
N SER A 293 8.52 36.38 -2.36
CA SER A 293 7.61 36.66 -1.23
C SER A 293 6.45 37.61 -1.61
N ASP A 294 6.70 38.61 -2.46
CA ASP A 294 5.68 39.56 -2.89
C ASP A 294 4.65 38.92 -3.84
N LYS A 295 5.07 38.01 -4.70
CA LYS A 295 4.16 37.24 -5.57
C LYS A 295 3.26 36.30 -4.75
N TRP A 296 3.80 35.67 -3.73
CA TRP A 296 3.01 34.83 -2.81
C TRP A 296 1.97 35.67 -2.04
N LYS A 297 2.37 36.85 -1.53
CA LYS A 297 1.46 37.76 -0.82
C LYS A 297 0.31 38.25 -1.69
N SER A 298 0.50 38.33 -3.00
CA SER A 298 -0.53 38.81 -3.94
C SER A 298 -1.62 37.79 -4.25
N LEU A 299 -1.41 36.48 -3.94
CA LEU A 299 -2.38 35.40 -4.17
C LEU A 299 -3.51 35.43 -3.14
N ASP A 300 -4.73 35.12 -3.57
CA ASP A 300 -5.83 34.85 -2.65
C ASP A 300 -5.69 33.49 -1.92
N ALA A 301 -6.53 33.25 -0.91
CA ALA A 301 -6.46 32.02 -0.12
C ALA A 301 -6.69 30.74 -0.95
N LYS A 302 -7.54 30.80 -1.98
CA LYS A 302 -7.82 29.67 -2.86
C LYS A 302 -6.65 29.38 -3.80
N GLU A 303 -6.04 30.43 -4.35
CA GLU A 303 -4.86 30.34 -5.20
C GLU A 303 -3.65 29.81 -4.41
N LYS A 304 -3.45 30.30 -3.18
CA LYS A 304 -2.42 29.78 -2.27
C LYS A 304 -2.59 28.29 -2.00
N LYS A 305 -3.81 27.87 -1.64
CA LYS A 305 -4.10 26.45 -1.40
C LYS A 305 -3.92 25.62 -2.65
N ALA A 306 -4.39 26.08 -3.81
CA ALA A 306 -4.18 25.38 -5.08
C ALA A 306 -2.69 25.21 -5.41
N LYS A 307 -1.87 26.22 -5.10
CA LYS A 307 -0.42 26.16 -5.35
C LYS A 307 0.29 25.20 -4.42
N LEU A 308 -0.06 25.17 -3.12
CA LEU A 308 0.52 24.24 -2.15
C LEU A 308 0.31 22.76 -2.53
N TYR A 309 -0.82 22.45 -3.16
CA TYR A 309 -1.20 21.09 -3.58
C TYR A 309 -1.06 20.88 -5.09
N SER A 310 -0.30 21.72 -5.79
CA SER A 310 -0.03 21.52 -7.22
C SER A 310 1.06 20.48 -7.49
N PHE A 311 1.93 20.22 -6.54
CA PHE A 311 3.12 19.36 -6.63
C PHE A 311 4.12 19.82 -7.70
N ASP A 312 4.05 21.06 -8.17
CA ASP A 312 4.95 21.61 -9.18
C ASP A 312 6.33 21.97 -8.63
N GLU A 313 6.43 22.16 -7.32
CA GLU A 313 7.66 22.54 -6.60
C GLU A 313 7.55 22.16 -5.12
N PRO A 314 8.68 21.88 -4.44
CA PRO A 314 8.68 21.60 -3.01
C PRO A 314 8.15 22.77 -2.18
N VAL A 315 7.32 22.44 -1.21
CA VAL A 315 6.69 23.40 -0.28
C VAL A 315 7.21 23.17 1.14
N ALA A 316 7.08 24.19 2.00
CA ALA A 316 7.29 24.00 3.44
C ALA A 316 6.20 23.08 4.00
N GLU A 317 6.59 22.17 4.89
CA GLU A 317 5.68 21.23 5.53
C GLU A 317 5.52 21.51 7.01
N LYS A 318 4.41 21.06 7.58
CA LYS A 318 4.12 21.19 9.01
C LYS A 318 5.10 20.39 9.85
N GLU A 319 5.49 20.95 10.98
CA GLU A 319 6.09 20.18 12.07
C GLU A 319 4.98 19.41 12.79
N ILE A 320 5.06 18.09 12.78
CA ILE A 320 4.01 17.22 13.32
C ILE A 320 4.28 16.91 14.79
N THR A 321 3.25 17.13 15.61
CA THR A 321 3.28 16.80 17.04
C THR A 321 2.41 15.60 17.35
N GLN A 322 2.65 14.98 18.51
CA GLN A 322 1.84 13.87 19.01
C GLN A 322 0.35 14.25 19.13
N GLU A 323 0.07 15.47 19.59
CA GLU A 323 -1.29 15.97 19.78
C GLU A 323 -2.00 16.18 18.43
N MET A 324 -1.28 16.67 17.40
CA MET A 324 -1.86 16.82 16.05
C MET A 324 -2.25 15.47 15.49
N ARG A 325 -1.36 14.48 15.62
CA ARG A 325 -1.62 13.10 15.18
C ARG A 325 -2.85 12.52 15.88
N GLN A 326 -2.92 12.61 17.21
CA GLN A 326 -4.07 12.13 17.98
C GLN A 326 -5.36 12.82 17.57
N ALA A 327 -5.33 14.15 17.43
CA ALA A 327 -6.52 14.92 17.06
C ALA A 327 -7.03 14.56 15.64
N GLU A 328 -6.16 14.20 14.70
CA GLU A 328 -6.60 13.77 13.38
C GLU A 328 -7.19 12.36 13.38
N PHE A 329 -6.67 11.45 14.18
CA PHE A 329 -7.25 10.14 14.42
C PHE A 329 -8.64 10.25 15.06
N ASP A 330 -8.77 11.00 16.18
CA ASP A 330 -10.02 11.18 16.90
C ASP A 330 -11.12 11.86 16.07
N ASN A 331 -10.73 12.68 15.10
CA ASN A 331 -11.65 13.42 14.22
C ASN A 331 -11.90 12.75 12.86
N TYR A 332 -11.43 11.51 12.66
CA TYR A 332 -11.57 10.79 11.40
C TYR A 332 -10.94 11.51 10.19
N LYS A 333 -9.88 12.30 10.42
CA LYS A 333 -9.07 12.92 9.38
C LYS A 333 -7.90 12.05 8.97
N THR A 334 -7.50 11.15 9.85
CA THR A 334 -6.58 10.07 9.57
C THR A 334 -7.32 8.78 9.87
N THR A 335 -7.56 7.98 8.84
CA THR A 335 -8.31 6.73 8.92
C THR A 335 -7.47 5.57 8.40
N ASP A 336 -7.78 4.35 8.84
CA ASP A 336 -7.19 3.14 8.28
C ASP A 336 -7.69 2.96 6.84
N ASP A 337 -6.77 3.10 5.87
CA ASP A 337 -7.10 3.23 4.46
C ASP A 337 -6.26 2.32 3.57
N HIS A 338 -4.94 2.21 3.82
CA HIS A 338 -4.06 1.51 2.90
C HIS A 338 -2.79 0.96 3.54
N GLY A 339 -2.50 -0.33 3.27
CA GLY A 339 -1.25 -0.97 3.65
C GLY A 339 -0.20 -0.92 2.54
N MET A 340 1.05 -0.56 2.88
CA MET A 340 2.19 -0.36 1.98
C MET A 340 3.50 -0.83 2.62
N LEU A 341 4.64 -0.60 1.94
CA LEU A 341 5.95 -0.97 2.46
C LEU A 341 6.96 0.17 2.33
N LEU A 342 7.53 0.64 3.43
CA LEU A 342 8.67 1.56 3.43
C LEU A 342 9.94 0.79 3.12
N THR A 343 10.66 1.21 2.05
CA THR A 343 11.80 0.46 1.51
C THR A 343 13.08 1.29 1.39
N GLY A 344 13.04 2.55 1.75
CA GLY A 344 14.24 3.39 1.63
C GLY A 344 14.07 4.78 2.22
N ILE A 345 15.19 5.48 2.29
CA ILE A 345 15.27 6.90 2.64
C ILE A 345 15.86 7.67 1.48
N ALA A 346 15.24 8.78 1.13
CA ALA A 346 15.71 9.71 0.13
C ALA A 346 15.71 11.13 0.66
N LYS A 347 16.34 12.04 -0.06
CA LYS A 347 16.26 13.49 0.18
C LYS A 347 15.77 14.19 -1.08
N ASP A 348 14.90 15.15 -0.90
CA ASP A 348 14.53 16.05 -2.00
C ASP A 348 15.66 17.02 -2.34
N GLN A 349 15.46 17.88 -3.34
CA GLN A 349 16.45 18.89 -3.78
C GLN A 349 16.74 19.98 -2.73
N ARG A 350 15.95 20.06 -1.64
CA ARG A 350 16.21 20.97 -0.51
C ARG A 350 16.93 20.27 0.64
N GLY A 351 17.08 18.93 0.56
CA GLY A 351 17.68 18.12 1.58
C GLY A 351 16.69 17.57 2.62
N GLU A 352 15.38 17.80 2.42
CA GLU A 352 14.31 17.27 3.26
C GLU A 352 14.19 15.75 3.10
N MET A 353 13.87 15.06 4.22
CA MET A 353 13.78 13.60 4.24
C MET A 353 12.45 13.10 3.72
N PHE A 354 12.53 12.11 2.86
CA PHE A 354 11.41 11.31 2.34
C PHE A 354 11.67 9.82 2.50
N PHE A 355 10.62 9.05 2.68
CA PHE A 355 10.64 7.60 2.64
C PHE A 355 10.22 7.11 1.26
N LYS A 356 10.98 6.17 0.68
CA LYS A 356 10.58 5.46 -0.53
C LYS A 356 9.57 4.39 -0.15
N VAL A 357 8.42 4.41 -0.78
CA VAL A 357 7.29 3.54 -0.48
C VAL A 357 6.97 2.65 -1.67
N LYS A 358 6.96 1.33 -1.47
CA LYS A 358 6.46 0.34 -2.42
C LYS A 358 4.95 0.21 -2.23
N ASN A 359 4.19 0.45 -3.31
CA ASN A 359 2.74 0.34 -3.33
C ASN A 359 2.31 -0.93 -4.09
N SER A 360 1.04 -1.29 -3.97
CA SER A 360 0.40 -2.44 -4.62
C SER A 360 -0.60 -2.04 -5.73
N TRP A 361 -0.34 -0.92 -6.46
CA TRP A 361 -1.24 -0.40 -7.50
C TRP A 361 -0.66 -0.48 -8.92
N SER A 362 0.12 -1.51 -9.24
CA SER A 362 0.81 -1.63 -10.52
C SER A 362 2.03 -0.71 -10.67
N THR A 363 2.88 -1.03 -11.63
CA THR A 363 4.03 -0.20 -12.04
C THR A 363 3.64 0.99 -12.92
N LYS A 364 2.35 1.14 -13.26
CA LYS A 364 1.83 2.22 -14.12
C LYS A 364 1.12 3.29 -13.28
N GLY A 365 1.17 4.52 -13.77
CA GLY A 365 0.45 5.65 -13.14
C GLY A 365 1.25 6.42 -12.09
N SER A 366 2.34 5.88 -11.58
CA SER A 366 3.37 6.58 -10.81
C SER A 366 4.62 6.84 -11.70
N PRO A 367 5.35 7.94 -11.52
CA PRO A 367 6.59 8.20 -12.22
C PRO A 367 7.76 7.31 -11.76
N TYR A 368 7.56 6.53 -10.70
CA TYR A 368 8.56 5.69 -10.04
C TYR A 368 8.21 4.19 -10.08
N GLU A 369 7.55 3.73 -11.15
CA GLU A 369 7.31 2.30 -11.43
C GLU A 369 6.63 1.54 -10.27
N GLY A 370 5.59 2.15 -9.67
CA GLY A 370 4.83 1.54 -8.56
C GLY A 370 5.31 1.94 -7.17
N TYR A 371 6.34 2.81 -7.11
CA TYR A 371 6.77 3.46 -5.87
C TYR A 371 6.31 4.92 -5.83
N PHE A 372 6.38 5.51 -4.65
CA PHE A 372 6.27 6.94 -4.44
C PHE A 372 7.14 7.36 -3.24
N TYR A 373 7.22 8.65 -2.97
CA TYR A 373 7.99 9.19 -1.85
C TYR A 373 7.08 9.93 -0.89
N ALA A 374 7.05 9.50 0.37
CA ALA A 374 6.31 10.14 1.46
C ALA A 374 7.27 10.96 2.32
N SER A 375 6.96 12.22 2.54
CA SER A 375 7.75 13.07 3.42
C SER A 375 7.73 12.56 4.86
N LYS A 376 8.78 12.88 5.64
CA LYS A 376 8.81 12.55 7.07
C LYS A 376 7.58 13.12 7.82
N PRO A 377 7.11 14.36 7.58
CA PRO A 377 5.86 14.86 8.15
C PRO A 377 4.63 14.04 7.74
N PHE A 378 4.53 13.58 6.49
CA PHE A 378 3.40 12.76 6.06
C PHE A 378 3.38 11.42 6.79
N VAL A 379 4.51 10.73 6.88
CA VAL A 379 4.62 9.49 7.64
C VAL A 379 4.31 9.72 9.12
N ALA A 380 4.83 10.77 9.73
CA ALA A 380 4.55 11.08 11.13
C ALA A 380 3.06 11.32 11.42
N LEU A 381 2.35 12.01 10.51
CA LEU A 381 0.95 12.37 10.71
C LEU A 381 -0.02 11.24 10.33
N LYS A 382 0.22 10.58 9.20
CA LYS A 382 -0.77 9.70 8.54
C LYS A 382 -0.58 8.21 8.78
N THR A 383 0.44 7.79 9.52
CA THR A 383 0.62 6.39 9.92
C THR A 383 -0.51 5.95 10.85
N ILE A 384 -1.14 4.84 10.56
CA ILE A 384 -2.01 4.12 11.50
C ILE A 384 -1.14 3.24 12.39
N ASP A 385 -0.43 2.31 11.79
CA ASP A 385 0.46 1.37 12.42
C ASP A 385 1.66 1.02 11.53
N ILE A 386 2.63 0.37 12.10
CA ILE A 386 3.78 -0.19 11.39
C ILE A 386 4.07 -1.60 11.88
N VAL A 387 4.68 -2.42 11.03
CA VAL A 387 5.32 -3.66 11.45
C VAL A 387 6.81 -3.61 11.13
N VAL A 388 7.61 -4.02 12.10
CA VAL A 388 9.07 -4.13 11.98
C VAL A 388 9.57 -5.44 12.57
N HIS A 389 10.71 -5.91 12.10
CA HIS A 389 11.43 -6.98 12.79
C HIS A 389 11.94 -6.46 14.13
N LYS A 390 11.83 -7.24 15.20
CA LYS A 390 12.24 -6.82 16.57
C LYS A 390 13.68 -6.29 16.64
N ASP A 391 14.61 -6.84 15.86
CA ASP A 391 16.00 -6.40 15.83
C ASP A 391 16.19 -5.02 15.15
N ALA A 392 15.18 -4.54 14.45
CA ALA A 392 15.16 -3.20 13.88
C ALA A 392 14.80 -2.11 14.90
N ILE A 393 14.28 -2.48 16.06
CA ILE A 393 13.90 -1.54 17.12
C ILE A 393 15.16 -1.13 17.90
N PRO A 394 15.43 0.18 18.10
CA PRO A 394 16.55 0.63 18.94
C PRO A 394 16.49 0.04 20.35
N GLN A 395 17.62 -0.44 20.89
CA GLN A 395 17.66 -1.14 22.17
C GLN A 395 17.01 -0.35 23.30
N SER A 396 17.24 0.96 23.37
CA SER A 396 16.62 1.83 24.38
C SER A 396 15.10 1.88 24.33
N ILE A 397 14.49 1.63 23.16
CA ILE A 397 13.05 1.57 22.98
C ILE A 397 12.57 0.15 23.31
N LYS A 398 13.27 -0.90 22.86
CA LYS A 398 12.97 -2.30 23.23
C LYS A 398 12.92 -2.47 24.75
N ASP A 399 13.90 -1.92 25.47
CA ASP A 399 13.96 -1.98 26.93
C ASP A 399 12.71 -1.37 27.61
N LYS A 400 12.16 -0.27 27.04
CA LYS A 400 10.94 0.36 27.53
C LYS A 400 9.68 -0.44 27.20
N MET A 401 9.67 -1.12 26.04
CA MET A 401 8.55 -1.96 25.57
C MET A 401 8.57 -3.36 26.21
N GLY A 402 9.64 -3.74 26.90
CA GLY A 402 9.81 -5.09 27.47
C GLY A 402 10.03 -6.17 26.42
N ILE A 403 10.57 -5.83 25.24
CA ILE A 403 10.87 -6.76 24.14
C ILE A 403 12.32 -7.24 24.25
N GLU A 404 12.53 -8.57 24.17
CA GLU A 404 13.84 -9.21 24.20
C GLU A 404 14.52 -9.32 22.82
#